data_3f3abd09ea9e2432a6d66bf1a2676c45
#
_entry.id   3f3abd09ea9e2432a6d66bf1a2676c45
#
_cell.length_a   1.000
_cell.length_b   1.000
_cell.length_c   1.000
_cell.angle_alpha   90.00
_cell.angle_beta   90.00
_cell.angle_gamma   90.00
#
_symmetry.space_group_name_H-M   'P 1'
#
loop_
_entity.id
_entity.type
_entity.pdbx_description
1 polymer ?
#
loop_
_entity_poly.entity_id
_entity_poly.type
_entity_poly.pdbx_seq_one_letter_code
_entity_poly.pdbx_strand_id
1 'polypeptide(L)'
;DGDLPVDVSGGMTLDDVRADAHYFAAEHQLLLAGTFPGLQLRLDIGRGRALLSDRLEATALPVATVTGDIWTWAWADPNLPPSPAANLRRFGMDNGIIDFVRPRIPQERAQRLGLVDAVKPILGLWTHAFTALNQETTGVVLLDAPALRLPGPDAPTTRAAVAATLQAPLDPALDQVRARSAYAQRRGITGELPGTPPVRGRE
;
A
#
# COMPACT_ATOMS: atom_id res chain seq x y z
N ASP A 1 -14.94 -36.88 -23.89
CA ASP A 1 -14.08 -35.69 -23.99
C ASP A 1 -14.24 -34.94 -22.67
N GLY A 2 -13.39 -35.36 -21.70
CA GLY A 2 -13.38 -34.73 -20.40
C GLY A 2 -12.60 -33.43 -20.44
N ASP A 3 -13.31 -32.33 -20.29
CA ASP A 3 -12.71 -31.06 -20.00
C ASP A 3 -12.01 -31.17 -18.64
N LEU A 4 -10.70 -31.32 -18.68
CA LEU A 4 -9.89 -31.24 -17.46
C LEU A 4 -10.01 -29.81 -16.94
N PRO A 5 -10.30 -29.62 -15.65
CA PRO A 5 -10.34 -28.29 -15.09
C PRO A 5 -8.98 -27.62 -15.35
N VAL A 6 -9.01 -26.48 -16.02
CA VAL A 6 -7.82 -25.64 -16.15
C VAL A 6 -7.36 -25.34 -14.74
N ASP A 7 -6.17 -25.78 -14.40
CA ASP A 7 -5.54 -25.46 -13.14
C ASP A 7 -5.27 -23.95 -13.10
N VAL A 8 -6.17 -23.22 -12.48
CA VAL A 8 -6.02 -21.78 -12.18
C VAL A 8 -5.16 -21.56 -10.92
N SER A 9 -4.41 -22.60 -10.49
CA SER A 9 -3.47 -22.50 -9.40
C SER A 9 -2.25 -21.68 -9.83
N GLY A 10 -2.11 -20.46 -9.34
CA GLY A 10 -0.88 -19.70 -9.52
C GLY A 10 -1.01 -18.19 -9.49
N GLY A 11 -2.22 -17.62 -9.49
CA GLY A 11 -2.42 -16.19 -9.31
C GLY A 11 -2.31 -15.77 -7.83
N MET A 12 -1.79 -14.59 -7.57
CA MET A 12 -1.87 -13.99 -6.25
C MET A 12 -3.31 -13.63 -5.91
N THR A 13 -3.73 -13.90 -4.68
CA THR A 13 -5.01 -13.43 -4.15
C THR A 13 -4.88 -12.02 -3.59
N LEU A 14 -6.02 -11.34 -3.39
CA LEU A 14 -6.02 -10.04 -2.71
C LEU A 14 -5.42 -10.16 -1.30
N ASP A 15 -5.74 -11.21 -0.56
CA ASP A 15 -5.20 -11.43 0.78
C ASP A 15 -3.68 -11.65 0.77
N ASP A 16 -3.12 -12.29 -0.24
CA ASP A 16 -1.68 -12.39 -0.43
C ASP A 16 -1.04 -11.02 -0.61
N VAL A 17 -1.62 -10.18 -1.47
CA VAL A 17 -1.15 -8.81 -1.72
C VAL A 17 -1.26 -7.96 -0.45
N ARG A 18 -2.35 -8.07 0.28
CA ARG A 18 -2.57 -7.38 1.56
C ARG A 18 -1.52 -7.77 2.61
N ALA A 19 -1.24 -9.06 2.73
CA ALA A 19 -0.21 -9.57 3.64
C ALA A 19 1.18 -9.03 3.25
N ASP A 20 1.53 -9.09 1.98
CA ASP A 20 2.82 -8.60 1.47
C ASP A 20 3.01 -7.10 1.70
N ALA A 21 1.93 -6.32 1.69
CA ALA A 21 1.97 -4.88 1.86
C ALA A 21 2.06 -4.42 3.32
N HIS A 22 1.49 -5.16 4.25
CA HIS A 22 1.08 -4.69 5.56
C HIS A 22 2.16 -3.94 6.35
N TYR A 23 3.26 -4.59 6.68
CA TYR A 23 4.27 -4.00 7.56
C TYR A 23 5.14 -2.95 6.86
N PHE A 24 5.52 -3.21 5.62
CA PHE A 24 6.34 -2.24 4.87
C PHE A 24 5.58 -0.94 4.61
N ALA A 25 4.29 -1.03 4.32
CA ALA A 25 3.41 0.14 4.22
C ALA A 25 3.26 0.85 5.57
N ALA A 26 3.09 0.11 6.66
CA ALA A 26 2.96 0.67 8.00
C ALA A 26 4.22 1.45 8.42
N GLU A 27 5.41 0.93 8.16
CA GLU A 27 6.66 1.63 8.49
C GLU A 27 6.80 2.94 7.71
N HIS A 28 6.45 2.97 6.43
CA HIS A 28 6.46 4.20 5.64
C HIS A 28 5.48 5.25 6.19
N GLN A 29 4.30 4.82 6.64
CA GLN A 29 3.33 5.74 7.25
C GLN A 29 3.81 6.29 8.60
N LEU A 30 4.51 5.48 9.39
CA LEU A 30 5.14 5.95 10.62
C LEU A 30 6.24 6.99 10.33
N LEU A 31 7.04 6.77 9.29
CA LEU A 31 8.04 7.75 8.86
C LEU A 31 7.38 9.06 8.41
N LEU A 32 6.32 8.99 7.61
CA LEU A 32 5.58 10.18 7.17
C LEU A 32 5.04 10.96 8.37
N ALA A 33 4.38 10.29 9.30
CA ALA A 33 3.81 10.91 10.48
C ALA A 33 4.87 11.56 11.38
N GLY A 34 6.02 10.92 11.51
CA GLY A 34 7.14 11.46 12.30
C GLY A 34 7.86 12.63 11.62
N THR A 35 7.94 12.64 10.28
CA THR A 35 8.62 13.69 9.52
C THR A 35 7.72 14.90 9.29
N PHE A 36 6.43 14.70 9.10
CA PHE A 36 5.44 15.73 8.80
C PHE A 36 4.23 15.62 9.73
N PRO A 37 4.40 15.89 11.04
CA PRO A 37 3.23 15.96 11.94
C PRO A 37 2.27 17.05 11.46
N GLY A 38 0.98 16.72 11.37
CA GLY A 38 -0.02 17.63 10.83
C GLY A 38 0.17 17.94 9.33
N LEU A 39 0.56 16.94 8.56
CA LEU A 39 0.80 17.07 7.12
C LEU A 39 -0.28 17.87 6.41
N GLN A 40 0.15 18.89 5.67
CA GLN A 40 -0.65 19.61 4.69
C GLN A 40 -0.10 19.34 3.29
N LEU A 41 -0.98 18.92 2.39
CA LEU A 41 -0.61 18.53 1.05
C LEU A 41 -1.18 19.52 0.03
N ARG A 42 -0.31 20.06 -0.83
CA ARG A 42 -0.73 20.76 -2.05
C ARG A 42 -0.40 19.90 -3.25
N LEU A 43 -1.45 19.44 -3.94
CA LEU A 43 -1.35 18.52 -5.06
C LEU A 43 -1.45 19.26 -6.39
N ASP A 44 -0.47 19.04 -7.26
CA ASP A 44 -0.54 19.39 -8.67
C ASP A 44 -0.72 18.10 -9.49
N ILE A 45 -1.97 17.76 -9.78
CA ILE A 45 -2.34 16.53 -10.48
C ILE A 45 -1.74 16.51 -11.88
N GLY A 46 -1.79 17.64 -12.60
CA GLY A 46 -1.33 17.72 -13.97
C GLY A 46 0.17 17.44 -14.11
N ARG A 47 0.96 17.79 -13.12
CA ARG A 47 2.42 17.55 -13.09
C ARG A 47 2.81 16.28 -12.35
N GLY A 48 1.87 15.61 -11.70
CA GLY A 48 2.17 14.45 -10.86
C GLY A 48 3.09 14.79 -9.67
N ARG A 49 2.89 15.96 -9.07
CA ARG A 49 3.73 16.48 -7.99
C ARG A 49 2.87 16.92 -6.81
N ALA A 50 3.46 16.91 -5.63
CA ALA A 50 2.86 17.43 -4.42
C ALA A 50 3.89 18.19 -3.59
N LEU A 51 3.44 19.19 -2.86
CA LEU A 51 4.24 19.90 -1.88
C LEU A 51 3.74 19.52 -0.48
N LEU A 52 4.63 18.94 0.33
CA LEU A 52 4.35 18.46 1.67
C LEU A 52 4.69 19.57 2.68
N SER A 53 3.67 20.07 3.38
CA SER A 53 3.79 21.10 4.44
C SER A 53 4.67 22.27 4.02
N ASP A 54 4.58 22.71 2.77
CA ASP A 54 5.37 23.79 2.17
C ASP A 54 6.90 23.63 2.27
N ARG A 55 7.39 22.40 2.49
CA ARG A 55 8.82 22.11 2.72
C ARG A 55 9.44 21.13 1.74
N LEU A 56 8.68 20.11 1.31
CA LEU A 56 9.22 19.02 0.51
C LEU A 56 8.37 18.78 -0.72
N GLU A 57 9.00 18.80 -1.88
CA GLU A 57 8.38 18.39 -3.12
C GLU A 57 8.52 16.87 -3.30
N ALA A 58 7.42 16.22 -3.66
CA ALA A 58 7.34 14.78 -3.88
C ALA A 58 6.67 14.46 -5.22
N THR A 59 7.00 13.30 -5.78
CA THR A 59 6.19 12.69 -6.82
C THR A 59 4.85 12.25 -6.20
N ALA A 60 3.75 12.53 -6.87
CA ALA A 60 2.42 12.17 -6.42
C ALA A 60 1.67 11.39 -7.50
N LEU A 61 1.22 10.21 -7.16
CA LEU A 61 0.43 9.35 -8.03
C LEU A 61 -0.96 9.18 -7.45
N PRO A 62 -2.00 9.80 -8.03
CA PRO A 62 -3.37 9.50 -7.65
C PRO A 62 -3.72 8.05 -7.97
N VAL A 63 -4.28 7.33 -7.00
CA VAL A 63 -4.71 5.94 -7.19
C VAL A 63 -6.22 5.78 -7.12
N ALA A 64 -6.90 6.66 -6.43
CA ALA A 64 -8.36 6.66 -6.31
C ALA A 64 -8.88 8.02 -5.88
N THR A 65 -10.18 8.20 -6.03
CA THR A 65 -10.94 9.27 -5.42
C THR A 65 -12.07 8.70 -4.57
N VAL A 66 -12.44 9.44 -3.54
CA VAL A 66 -13.59 9.11 -2.69
C VAL A 66 -14.55 10.27 -2.73
N THR A 67 -15.76 10.01 -3.24
CA THR A 67 -16.86 10.95 -3.26
C THR A 67 -18.05 10.33 -2.53
N GLY A 68 -18.50 10.96 -1.44
CA GLY A 68 -19.49 10.34 -0.56
C GLY A 68 -18.96 9.04 0.02
N ASP A 69 -19.68 7.96 -0.24
CA ASP A 69 -19.34 6.60 0.20
C ASP A 69 -18.78 5.71 -0.94
N ILE A 70 -18.34 6.31 -2.05
CA ILE A 70 -17.83 5.60 -3.21
C ILE A 70 -16.34 5.88 -3.43
N TRP A 71 -15.58 4.80 -3.46
CA TRP A 71 -14.21 4.72 -3.94
C TRP A 71 -14.20 4.47 -5.45
N THR A 72 -13.57 5.36 -6.21
CA THR A 72 -13.39 5.22 -7.66
C THR A 72 -11.90 5.11 -7.97
N TRP A 73 -11.50 4.05 -8.64
CA TRP A 73 -10.12 3.91 -9.07
C TRP A 73 -9.71 5.03 -10.05
N ALA A 74 -8.48 5.50 -9.94
CA ALA A 74 -7.96 6.55 -10.80
C ALA A 74 -7.98 6.15 -12.28
N TRP A 75 -7.76 4.90 -12.60
CA TRP A 75 -7.83 4.40 -13.99
C TRP A 75 -9.24 4.48 -14.60
N ALA A 76 -10.26 4.63 -13.77
CA ALA A 76 -11.65 4.74 -14.18
C ALA A 76 -12.21 6.17 -14.06
N ASP A 77 -11.45 7.09 -13.47
CA ASP A 77 -11.89 8.47 -13.26
C ASP A 77 -11.46 9.36 -14.44
N PRO A 78 -12.42 9.88 -15.22
CA PRO A 78 -12.09 10.70 -16.39
C PRO A 78 -11.47 12.06 -16.02
N ASN A 79 -11.59 12.50 -14.78
CA ASN A 79 -11.02 13.76 -14.30
C ASN A 79 -9.54 13.63 -13.88
N LEU A 80 -9.01 12.42 -13.87
CA LEU A 80 -7.61 12.16 -13.55
C LEU A 80 -6.82 11.84 -14.82
N PRO A 81 -5.54 12.23 -14.90
CA PRO A 81 -4.71 11.90 -16.05
C PRO A 81 -4.52 10.36 -16.15
N PRO A 82 -4.36 9.83 -17.39
CA PRO A 82 -3.92 8.45 -17.55
C PRO A 82 -2.66 8.22 -16.73
N SER A 83 -2.68 7.25 -15.86
CA SER A 83 -1.64 7.09 -14.87
C SER A 83 -1.13 5.65 -14.87
N PRO A 84 0.06 5.40 -14.26
CA PRO A 84 0.53 4.06 -13.93
C PRO A 84 -0.49 3.21 -13.15
N ALA A 85 -1.54 3.83 -12.58
CA ALA A 85 -2.65 3.11 -11.98
C ALA A 85 -3.38 2.16 -12.96
N ALA A 86 -3.21 2.33 -14.26
CA ALA A 86 -3.66 1.34 -15.25
C ALA A 86 -2.99 -0.04 -15.04
N ASN A 87 -1.77 -0.08 -14.51
CA ASN A 87 -1.07 -1.32 -14.17
C ASN A 87 -1.80 -2.09 -13.07
N LEU A 88 -2.50 -1.40 -12.18
CA LEU A 88 -3.30 -2.02 -11.12
C LEU A 88 -4.45 -2.84 -11.71
N ARG A 89 -5.17 -2.28 -12.68
CA ARG A 89 -6.24 -3.00 -13.37
C ARG A 89 -5.71 -4.24 -14.09
N ARG A 90 -4.58 -4.10 -14.78
CA ARG A 90 -3.93 -5.23 -15.47
C ARG A 90 -3.55 -6.33 -14.48
N PHE A 91 -2.93 -5.97 -13.37
CA PHE A 91 -2.60 -6.92 -12.32
C PHE A 91 -3.84 -7.62 -11.78
N GLY A 92 -4.93 -6.91 -11.56
CA GLY A 92 -6.21 -7.48 -11.14
C GLY A 92 -6.77 -8.46 -12.16
N MET A 93 -6.68 -8.15 -13.44
CA MET A 93 -7.12 -9.05 -14.52
C MET A 93 -6.26 -10.30 -14.59
N ASP A 94 -4.95 -10.17 -14.51
CA ASP A 94 -4.00 -11.27 -14.62
C ASP A 94 -4.10 -12.25 -13.43
N ASN A 95 -4.50 -11.76 -12.26
CA ASN A 95 -4.57 -12.54 -11.02
C ASN A 95 -6.02 -12.83 -10.56
N GLY A 96 -7.02 -12.38 -11.29
CA GLY A 96 -8.42 -12.58 -10.91
C GLY A 96 -8.85 -11.81 -9.66
N ILE A 97 -8.21 -10.68 -9.35
CA ILE A 97 -8.54 -9.84 -8.20
C ILE A 97 -9.63 -8.83 -8.62
N ILE A 98 -10.85 -9.17 -8.28
CA ILE A 98 -12.03 -8.42 -8.75
C ILE A 98 -12.07 -6.96 -8.23
N ASP A 99 -11.57 -6.71 -7.03
CA ASP A 99 -11.55 -5.37 -6.45
C ASP A 99 -10.62 -4.40 -7.20
N PHE A 100 -9.67 -4.90 -7.97
CA PHE A 100 -8.80 -4.06 -8.80
C PHE A 100 -9.34 -3.82 -10.21
N VAL A 101 -10.36 -4.55 -10.61
CA VAL A 101 -10.98 -4.41 -11.95
C VAL A 101 -12.38 -3.80 -11.91
N ARG A 102 -12.95 -3.63 -10.73
CA ARG A 102 -14.19 -2.87 -10.55
C ARG A 102 -13.90 -1.37 -10.51
N PRO A 103 -14.51 -0.57 -11.38
CA PRO A 103 -14.27 0.88 -11.40
C PRO A 103 -14.60 1.58 -10.10
N ARG A 104 -15.69 1.15 -9.45
CA ARG A 104 -16.22 1.73 -8.23
C ARG A 104 -16.42 0.68 -7.16
N ILE A 105 -16.09 1.03 -5.94
CA ILE A 105 -16.19 0.15 -4.77
C ILE A 105 -16.80 0.96 -3.63
N PRO A 106 -17.68 0.37 -2.80
CA PRO A 106 -18.11 1.02 -1.57
C PRO A 106 -16.90 1.38 -0.71
N GLN A 107 -16.87 2.60 -0.19
CA GLN A 107 -15.75 3.08 0.65
C GLN A 107 -15.52 2.20 1.87
N GLU A 108 -16.60 1.71 2.49
CA GLU A 108 -16.49 0.78 3.63
C GLU A 108 -15.70 -0.48 3.25
N ARG A 109 -15.98 -1.04 2.07
CA ARG A 109 -15.24 -2.21 1.57
C ARG A 109 -13.78 -1.88 1.30
N ALA A 110 -13.50 -0.74 0.68
CA ALA A 110 -12.13 -0.31 0.41
C ALA A 110 -11.33 -0.14 1.71
N GLN A 111 -11.93 0.43 2.74
CA GLN A 111 -11.30 0.58 4.06
C GLN A 111 -11.10 -0.77 4.74
N ARG A 112 -12.11 -1.61 4.77
CA ARG A 112 -12.06 -2.94 5.40
C ARG A 112 -10.99 -3.82 4.78
N LEU A 113 -10.82 -3.75 3.47
CA LEU A 113 -9.80 -4.51 2.74
C LEU A 113 -8.43 -3.82 2.72
N GLY A 114 -8.32 -2.61 3.24
CA GLY A 114 -7.06 -1.88 3.22
C GLY A 114 -6.51 -1.66 1.80
N LEU A 115 -7.38 -1.27 0.85
CA LEU A 115 -7.00 -1.18 -0.56
C LEU A 115 -5.91 -0.15 -0.81
N VAL A 116 -5.82 0.91 0.00
CA VAL A 116 -4.74 1.90 -0.15
C VAL A 116 -3.36 1.28 0.09
N ASP A 117 -3.24 0.34 1.00
CA ASP A 117 -1.99 -0.38 1.23
C ASP A 117 -1.76 -1.50 0.21
N ALA A 118 -2.83 -2.17 -0.19
CA ALA A 118 -2.77 -3.29 -1.14
C ALA A 118 -2.20 -2.88 -2.52
N VAL A 119 -2.39 -1.64 -2.95
CA VAL A 119 -1.85 -1.16 -4.24
C VAL A 119 -0.35 -0.89 -4.19
N LYS A 120 0.23 -0.69 -3.02
CA LYS A 120 1.62 -0.26 -2.85
C LYS A 120 2.65 -1.24 -3.41
N PRO A 121 2.58 -2.55 -3.13
CA PRO A 121 3.52 -3.50 -3.72
C PRO A 121 3.41 -3.60 -5.24
N ILE A 122 2.23 -3.35 -5.80
CA ILE A 122 1.98 -3.43 -7.23
C ILE A 122 2.56 -2.20 -7.96
N LEU A 123 2.38 -1.02 -7.37
CA LEU A 123 2.80 0.25 -7.96
C LEU A 123 4.22 0.67 -7.53
N GLY A 124 4.78 0.02 -6.52
CA GLY A 124 6.14 0.30 -6.05
C GLY A 124 6.31 1.64 -5.32
N LEU A 125 5.21 2.22 -4.82
CA LEU A 125 5.19 3.44 -4.02
C LEU A 125 4.55 3.13 -2.68
N TRP A 126 5.19 3.54 -1.59
CA TRP A 126 4.89 2.97 -0.26
C TRP A 126 4.30 3.95 0.74
N THR A 127 4.26 5.23 0.40
CA THR A 127 3.69 6.27 1.26
C THR A 127 2.42 6.80 0.63
N HIS A 128 1.37 6.96 1.43
CA HIS A 128 0.13 7.54 0.94
C HIS A 128 -0.31 8.75 1.76
N ALA A 129 -1.15 9.56 1.17
CA ALA A 129 -1.88 10.62 1.84
C ALA A 129 -3.27 10.78 1.23
N PHE A 130 -4.16 11.34 2.01
CA PHE A 130 -5.47 11.79 1.57
C PHE A 130 -5.47 13.31 1.44
N THR A 131 -6.06 13.82 0.38
CA THR A 131 -6.14 15.27 0.16
C THR A 131 -7.48 15.66 -0.45
N ALA A 132 -8.06 16.74 0.03
CA ALA A 132 -9.28 17.28 -0.57
C ALA A 132 -8.98 17.79 -1.98
N LEU A 133 -9.72 17.31 -2.98
CA LEU A 133 -9.67 17.80 -4.35
C LEU A 133 -10.69 18.91 -4.56
N ASN A 134 -11.83 18.80 -3.91
CA ASN A 134 -12.88 19.79 -3.80
C ASN A 134 -13.69 19.52 -2.53
N GLN A 135 -14.84 20.20 -2.37
CA GLN A 135 -15.66 20.08 -1.15
C GLN A 135 -16.24 18.68 -0.94
N GLU A 136 -16.41 17.91 -2.00
CA GLU A 136 -17.10 16.62 -1.98
C GLU A 136 -16.17 15.42 -2.22
N THR A 137 -14.99 15.66 -2.76
CA THR A 137 -14.10 14.60 -3.23
C THR A 137 -12.75 14.66 -2.55
N THR A 138 -12.34 13.52 -2.00
CA THR A 138 -11.00 13.28 -1.45
C THR A 138 -10.18 12.47 -2.43
N GLY A 139 -8.97 12.91 -2.71
CA GLY A 139 -7.99 12.15 -3.49
C GLY A 139 -7.19 11.22 -2.57
N VAL A 140 -6.92 10.03 -3.08
CA VAL A 140 -6.00 9.07 -2.47
C VAL A 140 -4.75 9.04 -3.33
N VAL A 141 -3.63 9.49 -2.78
CA VAL A 141 -2.38 9.63 -3.53
C VAL A 141 -1.25 8.83 -2.91
N LEU A 142 -0.41 8.25 -3.75
CA LEU A 142 0.87 7.71 -3.33
C LEU A 142 1.95 8.75 -3.57
N LEU A 143 2.89 8.83 -2.63
CA LEU A 143 3.96 9.83 -2.61
C LEU A 143 5.32 9.14 -2.66
N ASP A 144 6.28 9.74 -3.36
CA ASP A 144 7.68 9.37 -3.29
C ASP A 144 8.57 10.61 -3.28
N ALA A 145 9.53 10.60 -2.37
CA ALA A 145 10.63 11.55 -2.28
C ALA A 145 11.78 10.90 -1.52
N PRO A 146 13.03 11.34 -1.72
CA PRO A 146 14.17 10.78 -0.97
C PRO A 146 13.98 10.79 0.54
N ALA A 147 13.37 11.86 1.10
CA ALA A 147 13.10 11.98 2.54
C ALA A 147 12.01 11.03 3.05
N LEU A 148 11.24 10.41 2.17
CA LEU A 148 10.19 9.43 2.52
C LEU A 148 10.66 7.98 2.39
N ARG A 149 11.92 7.76 2.02
CA ARG A 149 12.49 6.42 1.92
C ARG A 149 13.02 5.96 3.27
N LEU A 150 12.82 4.69 3.56
CA LEU A 150 13.27 4.11 4.82
C LEU A 150 14.80 4.06 4.85
N PRO A 151 15.42 4.31 6.02
CA PRO A 151 16.84 4.06 6.22
C PRO A 151 17.19 2.59 5.97
N GLY A 152 18.44 2.32 5.61
CA GLY A 152 18.90 0.95 5.37
C GLY A 152 18.79 0.04 6.61
N PRO A 153 18.93 -1.29 6.44
CA PRO A 153 18.74 -2.26 7.53
C PRO A 153 19.73 -2.06 8.69
N ASP A 154 20.92 -1.53 8.40
CA ASP A 154 21.98 -1.32 9.38
C ASP A 154 21.99 0.10 10.00
N ALA A 155 21.05 0.95 9.63
CA ALA A 155 20.97 2.30 10.20
C ALA A 155 20.61 2.23 11.69
N PRO A 156 21.16 3.16 12.53
CA PRO A 156 20.96 3.11 13.97
C PRO A 156 19.50 3.12 14.43
N THR A 157 18.62 3.75 13.67
CA THR A 157 17.19 3.87 14.01
C THR A 157 16.33 2.70 13.54
N THR A 158 16.85 1.87 12.65
CA THR A 158 16.04 0.86 11.95
C THR A 158 15.50 -0.20 12.90
N ARG A 159 16.29 -0.68 13.86
CA ARG A 159 15.83 -1.72 14.78
C ARG A 159 14.62 -1.28 15.60
N ALA A 160 14.63 -0.06 16.13
CA ALA A 160 13.52 0.48 16.88
C ALA A 160 12.28 0.73 15.99
N ALA A 161 12.50 1.22 14.77
CA ALA A 161 11.42 1.44 13.79
C ALA A 161 10.75 0.12 13.38
N VAL A 162 11.53 -0.93 13.16
CA VAL A 162 11.00 -2.27 12.85
C VAL A 162 10.21 -2.82 14.03
N ALA A 163 10.73 -2.72 15.24
CA ALA A 163 10.00 -3.17 16.43
C ALA A 163 8.67 -2.45 16.62
N ALA A 164 8.64 -1.14 16.41
CA ALA A 164 7.41 -0.34 16.46
C ALA A 164 6.42 -0.75 15.35
N THR A 165 6.91 -0.97 14.15
CA THR A 165 6.09 -1.38 13.00
C THR A 165 5.40 -2.72 13.24
N LEU A 166 6.09 -3.67 13.84
CA LEU A 166 5.55 -5.00 14.13
C LEU A 166 4.43 -5.00 15.17
N GLN A 167 4.18 -3.88 15.85
CA GLN A 167 3.02 -3.67 16.72
C GLN A 167 1.74 -3.32 15.93
N ALA A 168 1.85 -2.98 14.65
CA ALA A 168 0.69 -2.70 13.82
C ALA A 168 -0.21 -3.95 13.73
N PRO A 169 -1.51 -3.84 14.07
CA PRO A 169 -2.39 -4.99 14.06
C PRO A 169 -2.57 -5.53 12.64
N LEU A 170 -2.42 -6.84 12.49
CA LEU A 170 -2.67 -7.55 11.24
C LEU A 170 -4.08 -8.12 11.27
N ASP A 171 -4.82 -7.97 10.18
CA ASP A 171 -6.10 -8.64 9.99
C ASP A 171 -5.93 -10.15 10.20
N PRO A 172 -6.70 -10.79 11.10
CA PRO A 172 -6.58 -12.23 11.37
C PRO A 172 -6.81 -13.12 10.15
N ALA A 173 -7.49 -12.63 9.13
CA ALA A 173 -7.70 -13.36 7.87
C ALA A 173 -6.42 -13.49 7.03
N LEU A 174 -5.39 -12.68 7.31
CA LEU A 174 -4.15 -12.68 6.55
C LEU A 174 -3.13 -13.66 7.11
N ASP A 175 -2.28 -14.19 6.24
CA ASP A 175 -1.17 -15.04 6.60
C ASP A 175 -0.06 -14.23 7.29
N GLN A 176 0.08 -14.40 8.59
CA GLN A 176 1.07 -13.69 9.39
C GLN A 176 2.50 -14.07 9.02
N VAL A 177 2.76 -15.32 8.71
CA VAL A 177 4.10 -15.78 8.31
C VAL A 177 4.50 -15.10 7.01
N ARG A 178 3.60 -15.07 6.04
CA ARG A 178 3.80 -14.37 4.77
C ARG A 178 4.04 -12.88 4.97
N ALA A 179 3.23 -12.22 5.78
CA ALA A 179 3.35 -10.78 6.05
C ALA A 179 4.71 -10.43 6.65
N ARG A 180 5.16 -11.20 7.65
CA ARG A 180 6.46 -10.99 8.29
C ARG A 180 7.62 -11.29 7.35
N SER A 181 7.54 -12.36 6.57
CA SER A 181 8.56 -12.75 5.60
C SER A 181 8.72 -11.70 4.49
N ALA A 182 7.63 -11.21 3.93
CA ALA A 182 7.65 -10.15 2.93
C ALA A 182 8.28 -8.86 3.49
N TYR A 183 7.95 -8.50 4.72
CA TYR A 183 8.53 -7.34 5.38
C TYR A 183 10.04 -7.47 5.58
N ALA A 184 10.50 -8.59 6.14
CA ALA A 184 11.92 -8.85 6.35
C ALA A 184 12.69 -8.78 5.03
N GLN A 185 12.17 -9.38 3.98
CA GLN A 185 12.80 -9.37 2.66
C GLN A 185 12.93 -7.95 2.11
N ARG A 186 11.86 -7.15 2.16
CA ARG A 186 11.87 -5.77 1.67
C ARG A 186 12.77 -4.86 2.48
N ARG A 187 12.89 -5.11 3.80
CA ARG A 187 13.79 -4.36 4.69
C ARG A 187 15.26 -4.80 4.58
N GLY A 188 15.53 -5.90 3.87
CA GLY A 188 16.88 -6.46 3.80
C GLY A 188 17.36 -7.04 5.13
N ILE A 189 16.44 -7.45 6.00
CA ILE A 189 16.76 -8.05 7.30
C ILE A 189 16.98 -9.55 7.12
N THR A 190 18.19 -9.98 7.47
CA THR A 190 18.55 -11.41 7.55
C THR A 190 18.45 -11.86 9.00
N GLY A 191 17.79 -13.01 9.23
CA GLY A 191 17.54 -13.53 10.55
C GLY A 191 16.13 -13.26 11.07
N GLU A 192 15.91 -13.46 12.36
CA GLU A 192 14.58 -13.33 12.95
C GLU A 192 14.20 -11.86 13.19
N LEU A 193 12.95 -11.54 12.89
CA LEU A 193 12.37 -10.26 13.26
C LEU A 193 12.14 -10.19 14.78
N PRO A 194 12.22 -9.00 15.41
CA PRO A 194 11.91 -8.82 16.82
C PRO A 194 10.51 -9.35 17.15
N GLY A 195 10.37 -10.03 18.31
CA GLY A 195 9.09 -10.57 18.78
C GLY A 195 8.61 -11.82 18.05
N THR A 196 9.44 -12.47 17.25
CA THR A 196 9.13 -13.81 16.71
C THR A 196 9.19 -14.81 17.85
N PRO A 197 8.12 -15.56 18.15
CA PRO A 197 8.17 -16.58 19.17
C PRO A 197 9.20 -17.65 18.79
N PRO A 198 9.95 -18.21 19.76
CA PRO A 198 10.90 -19.27 19.48
C PRO A 198 10.18 -20.45 18.84
N VAL A 199 10.76 -20.99 17.77
CA VAL A 199 10.26 -22.23 17.15
C VAL A 199 10.37 -23.31 18.21
N ARG A 200 9.23 -23.82 18.71
CA ARG A 200 9.24 -25.01 19.56
C ARG A 200 9.79 -26.15 18.72
N GLY A 201 11.02 -26.54 19.03
CA GLY A 201 11.59 -27.77 18.49
C GLY A 201 10.62 -28.92 18.77
N ARG A 202 10.30 -29.68 17.76
CA ARG A 202 9.64 -30.98 17.96
C ARG A 202 10.68 -31.88 18.59
N GLU A 203 10.50 -32.18 19.88
CA GLU A 203 11.11 -33.36 20.49
C GLU A 203 10.41 -34.61 20.00
#